data_875f8930e50cc3ccaef11c08c8f62964
#
_entry.id   875f8930e50cc3ccaef11c08c8f62964
#
_cell.length_a   1.000
_cell.length_b   1.000
_cell.length_c   1.000
_cell.angle_alpha   90.00
_cell.angle_beta   90.00
_cell.angle_gamma   90.00
#
_symmetry.space_group_name_H-M   'P 1'
#
loop_
_entity.id
_entity.type
_entity.pdbx_description
1 polymer ?
#
loop_
_entity_poly.entity_id
_entity_poly.type
_entity_poly.pdbx_seq_one_letter_code
_entity_poly.pdbx_strand_id
1 'polypeptide(L)' 'QWRTREEAYATLEAVASYLQQREPHSPTPYLIQKAVRWGRLPLPELMKEIMREEGDLNRMSNLFAHTDPNSGVDP' A
#
# COMPACT_ATOMS: atom_id res chain seq x y z
N GLN A 1 -21.08 -3.93 15.50
CA GLN A 1 -21.19 -4.97 14.52
C GLN A 1 -21.55 -4.44 13.14
N TRP A 2 -20.75 -4.79 12.16
CA TRP A 2 -20.96 -4.26 10.82
C TRP A 2 -21.94 -5.14 10.06
N ARG A 3 -22.81 -4.48 9.32
CA ARG A 3 -23.82 -5.19 8.54
C ARG A 3 -23.41 -5.34 7.08
N THR A 4 -22.60 -4.42 6.59
CA THR A 4 -22.22 -4.41 5.19
C THR A 4 -20.74 -4.16 5.06
N ARG A 5 -20.22 -4.48 3.89
CA ARG A 5 -18.84 -4.17 3.52
C ARG A 5 -18.56 -2.68 3.66
N GLU A 6 -19.52 -1.86 3.19
CA GLU A 6 -19.32 -0.42 3.21
C GLU A 6 -19.20 0.10 4.62
N GLU A 7 -19.97 -0.44 5.54
CA GLU A 7 -19.85 -0.04 6.93
C GLU A 7 -18.50 -0.40 7.50
N ALA A 8 -18.02 -1.58 7.17
CA ALA A 8 -16.72 -2.01 7.64
C ALA A 8 -15.61 -1.13 7.07
N TYR A 9 -15.69 -0.82 5.78
CA TYR A 9 -14.69 0.06 5.16
C TYR A 9 -14.75 1.46 5.74
N ALA A 10 -15.95 1.98 5.99
CA ALA A 10 -16.08 3.29 6.61
C ALA A 10 -15.44 3.31 8.00
N THR A 11 -15.61 2.23 8.75
CA THR A 11 -14.98 2.12 10.05
C THR A 11 -13.46 2.12 9.93
N LEU A 12 -12.93 1.40 8.96
CA LEU A 12 -11.48 1.40 8.74
C LEU A 12 -10.96 2.78 8.39
N GLU A 13 -11.72 3.51 7.58
CA GLU A 13 -11.32 4.87 7.24
C GLU A 13 -11.31 5.78 8.45
N ALA A 14 -12.29 5.61 9.34
CA ALA A 14 -12.32 6.38 10.57
C ALA A 14 -11.13 6.05 11.46
N VAL A 15 -10.80 4.77 11.55
CA VAL A 15 -9.62 4.34 12.31
C VAL A 15 -8.36 4.93 11.71
N ALA A 16 -8.25 4.92 10.39
CA ALA A 16 -7.08 5.47 9.73
C ALA A 16 -6.94 6.97 10.01
N SER A 17 -8.05 7.70 9.97
CA SER A 17 -8.01 9.13 10.28
C SER A 17 -7.56 9.39 11.71
N TYR A 18 -8.08 8.61 12.64
CA TYR A 18 -7.68 8.74 14.03
C TYR A 18 -6.20 8.50 14.20
N LEU A 19 -5.69 7.44 13.60
CA LEU A 19 -4.27 7.11 13.71
C LEU A 19 -3.40 8.14 13.00
N GLN A 20 -3.88 8.72 11.91
CA GLN A 20 -3.14 9.76 11.22
C GLN A 20 -2.88 10.94 12.14
N GLN A 21 -3.84 11.28 12.96
CA GLN A 21 -3.69 12.39 13.89
C GLN A 21 -2.79 12.04 15.06
N ARG A 22 -2.86 10.80 15.51
CA ARG A 22 -2.06 10.36 16.67
C ARG A 22 -0.66 9.97 16.30
N GLU A 23 -0.48 9.40 15.14
CA GLU A 23 0.81 8.87 14.71
C GLU A 23 1.09 9.31 13.28
N PRO A 24 1.35 10.62 13.08
CA PRO A 24 1.50 11.13 11.71
C PRO A 24 2.66 10.51 10.94
N HIS A 25 3.62 9.93 11.63
CA HIS A 25 4.77 9.32 10.95
C HIS A 25 4.65 7.80 10.80
N SER A 26 3.53 7.24 11.24
CA SER A 26 3.32 5.80 11.14
C SER A 26 2.83 5.43 9.76
N PRO A 27 3.24 4.29 9.22
CA PRO A 27 2.69 3.83 7.94
C PRO A 27 1.29 3.23 8.06
N THR A 28 0.82 2.99 9.28
CA THR A 28 -0.43 2.28 9.49
C THR A 28 -1.63 2.95 8.84
N PRO A 29 -1.86 4.27 9.04
CA PRO A 29 -3.01 4.88 8.38
C PRO A 29 -2.92 4.81 6.86
N TYR A 30 -1.71 4.95 6.31
CA TYR A 30 -1.52 4.85 4.87
C TYR A 30 -1.91 3.45 4.37
N LEU A 31 -1.47 2.42 5.09
CA LEU A 31 -1.76 1.06 4.69
C LEU A 31 -3.24 0.72 4.81
N ILE A 32 -3.88 1.23 5.85
CA ILE A 32 -5.32 1.01 6.00
C ILE A 32 -6.09 1.66 4.85
N GLN A 33 -5.74 2.91 4.53
CA GLN A 33 -6.40 3.61 3.45
C GLN A 33 -6.19 2.92 2.11
N LYS A 34 -5.00 2.41 1.89
CA LYS A 34 -4.70 1.67 0.68
C LYS A 34 -5.51 0.39 0.61
N ALA A 35 -5.63 -0.32 1.74
CA ALA A 35 -6.40 -1.55 1.77
C ALA A 35 -7.86 -1.30 1.43
N VAL A 36 -8.43 -0.23 1.98
CA VAL A 36 -9.81 0.12 1.70
C VAL A 36 -9.99 0.46 0.22
N ARG A 37 -9.08 1.27 -0.32
CA ARG A 37 -9.16 1.65 -1.73
C ARG A 37 -9.08 0.43 -2.63
N TRP A 38 -8.15 -0.46 -2.35
CA TRP A 38 -7.99 -1.67 -3.15
C TRP A 38 -9.18 -2.61 -2.99
N GLY A 39 -9.75 -2.65 -1.79
CA GLY A 39 -10.91 -3.48 -1.55
C GLY A 39 -12.15 -3.06 -2.33
N ARG A 40 -12.19 -1.79 -2.75
CA ARG A 40 -13.32 -1.27 -3.50
C ARG A 40 -13.12 -1.37 -5.01
N LEU A 41 -11.95 -1.73 -5.46
CA LEU A 41 -11.67 -1.80 -6.89
C LEU A 41 -12.23 -3.08 -7.50
N PRO A 42 -12.77 -3.00 -8.73
CA PRO A 42 -13.07 -4.21 -9.48
C PRO A 42 -11.78 -4.97 -9.73
N LEU A 43 -11.92 -6.29 -9.90
CA LEU A 43 -10.75 -7.14 -10.03
C LEU A 43 -9.79 -6.72 -11.13
N PRO A 44 -10.24 -6.34 -12.35
CA PRO A 44 -9.27 -5.94 -13.36
C PRO A 44 -8.45 -4.72 -12.96
N GLU A 45 -9.09 -3.74 -12.30
CA GLU A 45 -8.38 -2.54 -11.84
C GLU A 45 -7.43 -2.88 -10.70
N LEU A 46 -7.85 -3.78 -9.82
CA LEU A 46 -6.99 -4.21 -8.73
C LEU A 46 -5.74 -4.89 -9.27
N MET A 47 -5.91 -5.75 -10.27
CA MET A 47 -4.76 -6.42 -10.87
C MET A 47 -3.80 -5.43 -11.47
N LYS A 48 -4.31 -4.39 -12.14
CA LYS A 48 -3.44 -3.35 -12.70
C LYS A 48 -2.67 -2.62 -11.61
N GLU A 49 -3.33 -2.31 -10.50
CA GLU A 49 -2.68 -1.62 -9.40
C GLU A 49 -1.57 -2.45 -8.80
N ILE A 50 -1.84 -3.73 -8.59
CA ILE A 50 -0.85 -4.62 -8.02
C ILE A 50 0.36 -4.75 -8.92
N MET A 51 0.12 -4.90 -10.22
CA MET A 51 1.22 -5.04 -11.16
C MET A 51 2.02 -3.76 -11.28
N ARG A 52 1.36 -2.61 -11.21
CA ARG A 52 2.07 -1.34 -11.25
C ARG A 52 2.98 -1.16 -10.05
N GLU A 53 2.49 -1.51 -8.86
CA GLU A 53 3.31 -1.41 -7.67
C GLU A 53 4.48 -2.36 -7.71
N GLU A 54 4.25 -3.55 -8.20
CA GLU A 54 5.31 -4.52 -8.35
C GLU A 54 6.37 -4.03 -9.32
N GLY A 55 5.94 -3.42 -10.41
CA GLY A 55 6.85 -2.85 -11.37
C GLY A 55 7.67 -1.71 -10.80
N ASP A 56 7.03 -0.87 -9.99
CA ASP A 56 7.74 0.23 -9.33
C ASP A 56 8.79 -0.29 -8.37
N LEU A 57 8.46 -1.33 -7.62
CA LEU A 57 9.42 -1.93 -6.71
C LEU A 57 10.60 -2.54 -7.46
N ASN A 58 10.32 -3.18 -8.58
CA ASN A 58 11.38 -3.76 -9.39
C ASN A 58 12.30 -2.69 -9.94
N ARG A 59 11.74 -1.57 -10.39
CA ARG A 59 12.54 -0.47 -10.89
C ARG A 59 13.41 0.11 -9.80
N MET A 60 12.86 0.29 -8.61
CA MET A 60 13.63 0.79 -7.48
C MET A 60 14.75 -0.16 -7.11
N SER A 61 14.44 -1.44 -7.09
CA SER A 61 15.43 -2.45 -6.76
C SER A 61 16.57 -2.44 -7.75
N ASN A 62 16.25 -2.31 -9.04
CA ASN A 62 17.28 -2.23 -10.07
C ASN A 62 18.12 -0.98 -9.93
N LEU A 63 17.49 0.13 -9.59
CA LEU A 63 18.21 1.38 -9.40
C LEU A 63 19.21 1.27 -8.26
N PHE A 64 18.79 0.70 -7.14
CA PHE A 64 19.69 0.50 -6.02
C PHE A 64 20.80 -0.47 -6.33
N ALA A 65 20.49 -1.50 -7.09
CA ALA A 65 21.51 -2.46 -7.49
C ALA A 65 22.59 -1.81 -8.34
N HIS A 66 22.20 -0.86 -9.19
CA HIS A 66 23.15 -0.17 -10.05
C HIS A 66 23.97 0.87 -9.30
N THR A 67 23.40 1.46 -8.25
CA THR A 67 24.09 2.52 -7.52
C THR A 67 24.93 2.00 -6.38
N ASP A 68 24.66 0.80 -5.91
CA ASP A 68 25.40 0.20 -4.81
C ASP A 68 26.52 -0.66 -5.40
N PRO A 69 27.77 -0.28 -5.17
CA PRO A 69 28.86 -1.03 -5.77
C PRO A 69 28.94 -2.48 -5.31
N ASN A 70 28.35 -2.79 -4.18
CA ASN A 70 28.41 -4.16 -3.70
C ASN A 70 27.25 -5.00 -4.17
N SER A 71 26.12 -4.39 -4.48
CA SER A 71 24.97 -5.20 -4.82
C SER A 71 25.06 -5.78 -6.21
N GLY A 72 25.77 -5.13 -7.10
CA GLY A 72 25.90 -5.66 -8.43
C GLY A 72 26.87 -6.80 -8.54
N VAL A 73 27.76 -6.92 -7.57
CA VAL A 73 28.78 -7.95 -7.61
C VAL A 73 28.44 -9.10 -6.77
N ASP A 74 27.58 -8.90 -5.90
CA ASP A 74 27.33 -9.89 -4.93
C ASP A 74 26.58 -11.03 -5.50
N PRO A 75 27.11 -12.14 -5.57
CA PRO A 75 26.36 -13.33 -5.86
C PRO A 75 25.77 -13.84 -4.60
#